data_30056e637276ec5860984ba4e88bccce
#
_entry.id   30056e637276ec5860984ba4e88bccce
#
_cell.length_a   1.000
_cell.length_b   1.000
_cell.length_c   1.000
_cell.angle_alpha   90.00
_cell.angle_beta   90.00
_cell.angle_gamma   90.00
#
_symmetry.space_group_name_H-M   'P 1'
#
loop_
_entity.id
_entity.type
_entity.pdbx_description
1 polymer ?
#
loop_
_entity_poly.entity_id
_entity_poly.type
_entity_poly.pdbx_seq_one_letter_code
_entity_poly.pdbx_strand_id
1 'polypeptide(L)'
;MLRLSAPGCERLLQTPSFDAEFCGAEANVAVGLAHFGVKVDMVTALPENTIGDAAVNALRGFGVGTEHIIRCGNRLGICFVEAGAGYRPARVL
;
A
#
# COMPACT_ATOMS: atom_id res chain seq x y z
N MET A 1 0.42 -4.12 2.86
CA MET A 1 -0.98 -3.72 3.11
C MET A 1 -1.51 -2.90 1.94
N LEU A 2 -2.73 -3.15 1.56
CA LEU A 2 -3.43 -2.36 0.54
C LEU A 2 -4.25 -1.27 1.23
N ARG A 3 -4.03 -0.03 0.86
CA ARG A 3 -4.77 1.10 1.37
C ARG A 3 -5.78 1.57 0.33
N LEU A 4 -7.04 1.65 0.72
CA LEU A 4 -8.12 2.17 -0.10
C LEU A 4 -8.61 3.48 0.49
N SER A 5 -8.64 4.53 -0.30
CA SER A 5 -9.10 5.84 0.14
C SER A 5 -10.12 6.42 -0.84
N ALA A 6 -11.09 7.16 -0.30
CA ALA A 6 -12.04 7.87 -1.14
C ALA A 6 -11.34 9.04 -1.85
N PRO A 7 -11.62 9.28 -3.13
CA PRO A 7 -11.06 10.42 -3.85
C PRO A 7 -11.46 11.74 -3.19
N GLY A 8 -10.52 12.68 -3.12
CA GLY A 8 -10.77 13.99 -2.53
C GLY A 8 -11.18 13.90 -1.07
N CYS A 9 -12.29 14.54 -0.72
CA CYS A 9 -12.80 14.60 0.65
C CYS A 9 -14.12 13.82 0.83
N GLU A 10 -14.43 12.89 -0.07
CA GLU A 10 -15.63 12.08 0.02
C GLU A 10 -15.57 11.08 1.17
N ARG A 11 -16.72 10.71 1.70
CA ARG A 11 -16.84 9.64 2.69
C ARG A 11 -16.75 8.28 2.00
N LEU A 12 -16.21 7.29 2.72
CA LEU A 12 -15.99 5.95 2.18
C LEU A 12 -17.26 5.31 1.61
N LEU A 13 -18.38 5.45 2.29
CA LEU A 13 -19.63 4.84 1.86
C LEU A 13 -20.41 5.67 0.83
N GLN A 14 -19.94 6.86 0.51
CA GLN A 14 -20.56 7.76 -0.46
C GLN A 14 -19.85 7.79 -1.80
N THR A 15 -18.63 7.23 -1.85
CA THR A 15 -17.84 7.23 -3.07
C THR A 15 -18.08 5.98 -3.90
N PRO A 16 -18.21 6.10 -5.23
CA PRO A 16 -18.32 4.94 -6.12
C PRO A 16 -16.99 4.31 -6.47
N SER A 17 -15.88 4.91 -6.08
CA SER A 17 -14.54 4.43 -6.40
C SER A 17 -13.57 4.70 -5.27
N PHE A 18 -12.43 3.99 -5.28
CA PHE A 18 -11.35 4.19 -4.31
C PHE A 18 -10.02 4.35 -5.02
N ASP A 19 -9.16 5.20 -4.47
CA ASP A 19 -7.75 5.22 -4.83
C ASP A 19 -7.06 4.10 -4.06
N ALA A 20 -6.28 3.29 -4.77
CA ALA A 20 -5.62 2.12 -4.21
C ALA A 20 -4.10 2.32 -4.17
N GLU A 21 -3.49 2.12 -3.02
CA GLU A 21 -2.04 2.19 -2.84
C GLU A 21 -1.56 1.08 -1.95
N PHE A 22 -0.37 0.56 -2.23
CA PHE A 22 0.29 -0.37 -1.33
C PHE A 22 1.11 0.39 -0.32
N CYS A 23 0.90 0.12 0.97
CA CYS A 23 1.51 0.85 2.05
C CYS A 23 1.92 -0.09 3.20
N GLY A 24 2.52 0.50 4.19
CA GLY A 24 3.05 -0.13 5.38
C GLY A 24 4.29 0.65 5.80
N ALA A 25 4.55 0.76 7.11
CA ALA A 25 5.67 1.57 7.59
C ALA A 25 7.00 1.12 7.00
N GLU A 26 7.24 -0.19 6.95
CA GLU A 26 8.48 -0.75 6.41
C GLU A 26 8.60 -0.55 4.90
N ALA A 27 7.49 -0.69 4.16
CA ALA A 27 7.49 -0.46 2.72
C ALA A 27 7.75 1.02 2.42
N ASN A 28 7.18 1.93 3.20
CA ASN A 28 7.41 3.37 3.03
C ASN A 28 8.88 3.73 3.24
N VAL A 29 9.52 3.14 4.24
CA VAL A 29 10.96 3.34 4.49
C VAL A 29 11.78 2.80 3.33
N ALA A 30 11.48 1.60 2.84
CA ALA A 30 12.19 0.98 1.73
C ALA A 30 12.09 1.82 0.45
N VAL A 31 10.90 2.30 0.12
CA VAL A 31 10.68 3.16 -1.05
C VAL A 31 11.44 4.48 -0.90
N GLY A 32 11.41 5.09 0.29
CA GLY A 32 12.14 6.33 0.56
C GLY A 32 13.64 6.15 0.39
N LEU A 33 14.21 5.08 0.93
CA LEU A 33 15.64 4.80 0.80
C LEU A 33 16.04 4.52 -0.65
N ALA A 34 15.23 3.75 -1.39
CA ALA A 34 15.48 3.49 -2.81
C ALA A 34 15.46 4.79 -3.62
N HIS A 35 14.58 5.71 -3.27
CA HIS A 35 14.49 7.02 -3.92
C HIS A 35 15.79 7.83 -3.75
N PHE A 36 16.49 7.66 -2.63
CA PHE A 36 17.79 8.32 -2.39
C PHE A 36 18.98 7.55 -2.99
N GLY A 37 18.72 6.51 -3.79
CA GLY A 37 19.78 5.74 -4.43
C GLY A 37 20.40 4.64 -3.57
N VAL A 38 19.81 4.36 -2.41
CA VAL A 38 20.27 3.27 -1.54
C VAL A 38 19.73 1.95 -2.06
N LYS A 39 20.58 0.92 -2.12
CA LYS A 39 20.13 -0.42 -2.48
C LYS A 39 19.34 -1.02 -1.32
N VAL A 40 18.07 -1.30 -1.53
CA VAL A 40 17.16 -1.79 -0.51
C VAL A 40 16.45 -3.05 -1.00
N ASP A 41 16.38 -4.06 -0.14
CA ASP A 41 15.61 -5.27 -0.37
C ASP A 41 14.50 -5.37 0.67
N MET A 42 13.32 -5.76 0.25
CA MET A 42 12.19 -5.99 1.13
C MET A 42 12.13 -7.46 1.54
N VAL A 43 12.01 -7.70 2.84
CA VAL A 43 11.83 -9.06 3.39
C VAL A 43 10.46 -9.13 4.04
N THR A 44 9.54 -9.82 3.41
CA THR A 44 8.16 -9.92 3.89
C THR A 44 7.47 -11.13 3.25
N ALA A 45 6.23 -11.35 3.63
CA ALA A 45 5.38 -12.37 3.01
C ALA A 45 4.18 -11.69 2.36
N LEU A 46 3.92 -12.06 1.10
CA LEU A 46 2.77 -11.56 0.34
C LEU A 46 1.99 -12.73 -0.24
N PRO A 47 0.66 -12.60 -0.40
CA PRO A 47 -0.16 -13.69 -0.91
C PRO A 47 0.16 -14.04 -2.36
N GLU A 48 -0.08 -15.31 -2.71
CA GLU A 48 0.08 -15.82 -4.07
C GLU A 48 -1.19 -15.56 -4.88
N ASN A 49 -1.48 -14.29 -5.14
CA ASN A 49 -2.64 -13.89 -5.93
C ASN A 49 -2.32 -12.61 -6.72
N THR A 50 -3.27 -12.15 -7.51
CA THR A 50 -3.07 -10.97 -8.36
C THR A 50 -2.79 -9.70 -7.55
N ILE A 51 -3.37 -9.57 -6.36
CA ILE A 51 -3.11 -8.43 -5.48
C ILE A 51 -1.67 -8.48 -4.95
N GLY A 52 -1.21 -9.66 -4.54
CA GLY A 52 0.18 -9.84 -4.14
C GLY A 52 1.15 -9.57 -5.29
N ASP A 53 0.83 -9.99 -6.50
CA ASP A 53 1.62 -9.69 -7.69
C ASP A 53 1.71 -8.18 -7.94
N ALA A 54 0.59 -7.48 -7.78
CA ALA A 54 0.57 -6.03 -7.93
C ALA A 54 1.42 -5.32 -6.88
N ALA A 55 1.42 -5.82 -5.64
CA ALA A 55 2.27 -5.28 -4.57
C ALA A 55 3.76 -5.45 -4.89
N VAL A 56 4.16 -6.63 -5.37
CA VAL A 56 5.54 -6.88 -5.80
C VAL A 56 5.94 -5.94 -6.94
N ASN A 57 5.08 -5.79 -7.94
CA ASN A 57 5.36 -4.92 -9.06
C ASN A 57 5.45 -3.45 -8.65
N ALA A 58 4.64 -3.01 -7.70
CA ALA A 58 4.71 -1.65 -7.17
C ALA A 58 6.06 -1.39 -6.49
N LEU A 59 6.55 -2.33 -5.67
CA LEU A 59 7.86 -2.21 -5.02
C LEU A 59 8.99 -2.18 -6.05
N ARG A 60 8.94 -3.04 -7.06
CA ARG A 60 9.92 -3.04 -8.16
C ARG A 60 9.93 -1.71 -8.91
N GLY A 61 8.76 -1.14 -9.13
CA GLY A 61 8.63 0.16 -9.80
C GLY A 61 9.30 1.29 -9.06
N PHE A 62 9.46 1.18 -7.74
CA PHE A 62 10.18 2.15 -6.92
C PHE A 62 11.66 1.80 -6.72
N GLY A 63 12.15 0.74 -7.35
CA GLY A 63 13.55 0.34 -7.24
C GLY A 63 13.88 -0.50 -6.01
N VAL A 64 12.87 -1.03 -5.32
CA VAL A 64 13.07 -1.91 -4.16
C VAL A 64 13.27 -3.36 -4.64
N GLY A 65 14.27 -4.03 -4.09
CA GLY A 65 14.52 -5.45 -4.39
C GLY A 65 13.44 -6.33 -3.78
N THR A 66 12.96 -7.30 -4.57
CA THR A 66 11.84 -8.17 -4.19
C THR A 66 12.20 -9.64 -4.14
N GLU A 67 13.49 -9.97 -4.24
CA GLU A 67 13.97 -11.37 -4.32
C GLU A 67 13.73 -12.16 -3.05
N HIS A 68 13.66 -11.49 -1.91
CA HIS A 68 13.48 -12.13 -0.60
C HIS A 68 12.04 -12.09 -0.10
N ILE A 69 11.10 -11.72 -0.96
CA ILE A 69 9.69 -11.73 -0.60
C ILE A 69 9.17 -13.16 -0.73
N ILE A 70 8.62 -13.68 0.36
CA ILE A 70 8.00 -15.00 0.39
C ILE A 70 6.55 -14.85 -0.08
N ARG A 71 6.16 -15.71 -1.02
CA ARG A 71 4.79 -15.71 -1.54
C ARG A 71 3.99 -16.78 -0.81
N CYS A 72 3.21 -16.37 0.17
CA CYS A 72 2.39 -17.29 0.96
C CYS A 72 1.19 -16.56 1.58
N GLY A 73 0.24 -17.33 2.07
CA GLY A 73 -0.98 -16.79 2.65
C GLY A 73 -2.07 -16.57 1.61
N ASN A 74 -3.26 -16.25 2.09
CA ASN A 74 -4.45 -16.17 1.25
C ASN A 74 -4.89 -14.74 0.99
N ARG A 75 -4.39 -13.78 1.76
CA ARG A 75 -4.94 -12.43 1.76
C ARG A 75 -3.92 -11.39 2.17
N LEU A 76 -3.90 -10.27 1.44
CA LEU A 76 -3.19 -9.06 1.83
C LEU A 76 -4.09 -8.25 2.78
N GLY A 77 -3.51 -7.69 3.83
CA GLY A 77 -4.24 -6.79 4.73
C GLY A 77 -4.74 -5.55 3.99
N ILE A 78 -5.96 -5.13 4.31
CA ILE A 78 -6.60 -3.98 3.69
C ILE A 78 -6.95 -2.97 4.77
N CYS A 79 -6.68 -1.69 4.53
CA CYS A 79 -7.18 -0.62 5.36
C CYS A 79 -7.92 0.42 4.53
N PHE A 80 -8.89 1.07 5.14
CA PHE A 80 -9.64 2.15 4.52
C PHE A 80 -9.26 3.46 5.18
N VAL A 81 -9.07 4.50 4.37
CA VAL A 81 -8.75 5.84 4.85
C VAL A 81 -9.79 6.82 4.34
N GLU A 82 -10.34 7.61 5.23
CA GLU A 82 -11.25 8.69 4.91
C GLU A 82 -10.59 10.02 5.27
N ALA A 83 -10.34 10.88 4.28
CA ALA A 83 -9.76 12.19 4.51
C ALA A 83 -10.72 13.10 5.26
N GLY A 84 -10.20 13.93 6.14
CA GLY A 84 -11.00 14.95 6.83
C GLY A 84 -11.39 16.07 5.89
N ALA A 85 -12.58 16.67 6.14
CA ALA A 85 -13.06 17.83 5.40
C ALA A 85 -13.91 18.70 6.33
N GLY A 86 -13.64 19.99 6.38
CA GLY A 86 -14.35 20.91 7.26
C GLY A 86 -14.23 20.47 8.72
N TYR A 87 -15.36 20.14 9.35
CA TYR A 87 -15.41 19.67 10.73
C TYR A 87 -15.24 18.16 10.88
N ARG A 88 -15.17 17.44 9.76
CA ARG A 88 -15.05 15.98 9.77
C ARG A 88 -13.57 15.61 9.83
N PRO A 89 -13.13 14.85 10.86
CA PRO A 89 -11.74 14.41 10.96
C PRO A 89 -11.44 13.28 9.96
N ALA A 90 -10.16 13.11 9.64
CA ALA A 90 -9.69 11.95 8.90
C ALA A 90 -9.86 10.68 9.74
N ARG A 91 -10.15 9.55 9.09
CA ARG A 91 -10.32 8.26 9.75
C ARG A 91 -9.59 7.16 9.01
N VAL A 92 -9.05 6.21 9.78
CA VAL A 92 -8.45 4.98 9.26
C VAL A 92 -9.22 3.79 9.83
N LEU A 93 -9.71 2.95 8.98
CA LEU A 93 -10.54 1.81 9.37
C LEU A 93 -9.85 0.48 9.08
#